data_4ac7623c5556701756106278701f7883
#
_entry.id   4ac7623c5556701756106278701f7883
#
_cell.length_a   1.000
_cell.length_b   1.000
_cell.length_c   1.000
_cell.angle_alpha   90.00
_cell.angle_beta   90.00
_cell.angle_gamma   90.00
#
_symmetry.space_group_name_H-M   'P 1'
#
loop_
_entity.id
_entity.type
_entity.pdbx_description
1 polymer ?
#
loop_
_entity_poly.entity_id
_entity_poly.type
_entity_poly.pdbx_seq_one_letter_code
_entity_poly.pdbx_strand_id
1 'polypeptide(L)'
;MKKEKDFSPTVYKFKDTVMEHVENSDLFNSYLKTNKFDQIFQGTLWGEGPCYIPHKDTLVWSDNPNNRMLKFVGGKVSEFRNPSNFCNGNTIDNDEYLISCSHGGRCVYKTDDDLNVSI
;
A
#
# COMPACT_ATOMS: atom_id res chain seq x y z
N MET A 1 22.24 1.34 -28.25
CA MET A 1 22.26 0.97 -26.82
C MET A 1 21.17 1.78 -26.10
N LYS A 2 20.08 1.14 -25.70
CA LYS A 2 19.11 1.80 -24.81
C LYS A 2 19.77 1.89 -23.43
N LYS A 3 19.96 3.11 -22.91
CA LYS A 3 20.37 3.29 -21.52
C LYS A 3 19.30 2.65 -20.65
N GLU A 4 19.66 1.63 -19.88
CA GLU A 4 18.83 1.19 -18.77
C GLU A 4 18.53 2.40 -17.90
N LYS A 5 17.25 2.67 -17.69
CA LYS A 5 16.86 3.70 -16.74
C LYS A 5 17.26 3.19 -15.37
N ASP A 6 18.17 3.89 -14.74
CA ASP A 6 18.52 3.67 -13.34
C ASP A 6 17.29 4.05 -12.49
N PHE A 7 16.61 3.02 -11.97
CA PHE A 7 15.48 3.16 -11.05
C PHE A 7 15.93 3.10 -9.59
N SER A 8 17.17 3.49 -9.31
CA SER A 8 17.64 3.61 -7.94
C SER A 8 16.65 4.47 -7.15
N PRO A 9 16.11 3.99 -6.03
CA PRO A 9 15.18 4.76 -5.24
C PRO A 9 15.86 6.03 -4.74
N THR A 10 15.29 7.18 -5.08
CA THR A 10 15.73 8.45 -4.50
C THR A 10 15.43 8.40 -3.01
N VAL A 11 16.46 8.38 -2.19
CA VAL A 11 16.32 8.37 -0.73
C VAL A 11 15.86 9.77 -0.30
N TYR A 12 14.56 9.93 -0.12
CA TYR A 12 14.03 11.11 0.55
C TYR A 12 14.24 10.95 2.06
N LYS A 13 15.08 11.79 2.64
CA LYS A 13 15.09 11.93 4.10
C LYS A 13 13.83 12.72 4.49
N PHE A 14 12.86 12.04 5.07
CA PHE A 14 11.78 12.73 5.74
C PHE A 14 12.38 13.53 6.91
N LYS A 15 12.27 14.84 6.83
CA LYS A 15 12.38 15.68 8.03
C LYS A 15 11.15 15.39 8.89
N ASP A 16 11.24 15.63 10.19
CA ASP A 16 10.09 15.54 11.10
C ASP A 16 8.90 16.28 10.49
N THR A 17 8.05 15.54 9.80
CA THR A 17 6.87 16.11 9.14
C THR A 17 5.76 16.14 10.16
N VAL A 18 5.27 17.33 10.46
CA VAL A 18 4.13 17.57 11.35
C VAL A 18 2.92 17.91 10.49
N MET A 19 1.78 17.35 10.83
CA MET A 19 0.53 17.68 10.18
C MET A 19 0.05 19.06 10.66
N GLU A 20 -0.13 19.99 9.71
CA GLU A 20 -0.81 21.26 9.99
C GLU A 20 -2.30 21.12 9.70
N HIS A 21 -3.13 21.55 10.62
CA HIS A 21 -4.58 21.53 10.46
C HIS A 21 -5.01 22.85 9.82
N VAL A 22 -5.51 22.79 8.59
CA VAL A 22 -6.09 23.96 7.90
C VAL A 22 -7.51 24.22 8.41
N GLU A 23 -8.25 23.16 8.71
CA GLU A 23 -9.56 23.22 9.37
C GLU A 23 -9.55 22.32 10.59
N ASN A 24 -9.84 22.91 11.74
CA ASN A 24 -9.87 22.18 13.00
C ASN A 24 -11.30 21.75 13.31
N SER A 25 -11.63 20.48 13.06
CA SER A 25 -12.91 19.90 13.48
C SER A 25 -12.69 18.90 14.60
N ASP A 26 -13.58 18.92 15.61
CA ASP A 26 -13.54 17.99 16.73
C ASP A 26 -13.67 16.55 16.26
N LEU A 27 -14.48 16.30 15.21
CA LEU A 27 -14.64 14.98 14.62
C LEU A 27 -13.33 14.48 14.01
N PHE A 28 -12.64 15.30 13.22
CA PHE A 28 -11.37 14.92 12.62
C PHE A 28 -10.31 14.64 13.69
N ASN A 29 -10.21 15.54 14.67
CA ASN A 29 -9.25 15.38 15.78
C ASN A 29 -9.50 14.12 16.60
N SER A 30 -10.75 13.64 16.70
CA SER A 30 -11.08 12.41 17.41
C SER A 30 -10.47 11.15 16.79
N TYR A 31 -10.15 11.17 15.49
CA TYR A 31 -9.50 10.06 14.78
C TYR A 31 -7.98 10.10 14.88
N LEU A 32 -7.39 11.23 15.25
CA LEU A 32 -5.95 11.40 15.32
C LEU A 32 -5.44 11.03 16.71
N LYS A 33 -4.55 10.06 16.78
CA LYS A 33 -3.78 9.77 18.01
C LYS A 33 -2.57 10.67 18.17
N THR A 34 -2.05 11.18 17.04
CA THR A 34 -0.85 12.02 16.94
C THR A 34 -0.91 12.82 15.67
N ASN A 35 -0.21 13.95 15.62
CA ASN A 35 0.00 14.75 14.42
C ASN A 35 1.33 14.43 13.71
N LYS A 36 2.00 13.33 14.10
CA LYS A 36 3.24 12.87 13.50
C LYS A 36 2.98 11.78 12.47
N PHE A 37 3.86 11.72 11.49
CA PHE A 37 3.88 10.65 10.50
C PHE A 37 5.04 9.71 10.80
N ASP A 38 4.76 8.41 10.77
CA ASP A 38 5.79 7.38 10.88
C ASP A 38 6.08 6.81 9.49
N GLN A 39 7.35 6.80 9.10
CA GLN A 39 7.77 6.11 7.89
C GLN A 39 7.90 4.62 8.20
N ILE A 40 6.93 3.81 7.74
CA ILE A 40 6.93 2.37 7.99
C ILE A 40 7.82 1.58 7.03
N PHE A 41 8.13 2.13 5.84
CA PHE A 41 8.96 1.47 4.84
C PHE A 41 9.60 2.46 3.87
N GLN A 42 10.77 2.06 3.36
CA GLN A 42 11.47 2.70 2.25
C GLN A 42 11.96 1.61 1.30
N GLY A 43 11.76 1.80 -0.01
CA GLY A 43 12.15 0.83 -1.03
C GLY A 43 11.04 0.46 -2.01
N THR A 44 9.93 1.19 -1.96
CA THR A 44 8.90 1.17 -2.99
C THR A 44 9.30 2.14 -4.10
N LEU A 45 9.28 1.72 -5.35
CA LEU A 45 9.53 2.62 -6.49
C LEU A 45 8.34 3.53 -6.75
N TRP A 46 7.15 2.96 -6.68
CA TRP A 46 5.91 3.66 -6.91
C TRP A 46 4.81 3.02 -6.06
N GLY A 47 4.67 3.51 -4.83
CA GLY A 47 3.68 3.00 -3.88
C GLY A 47 2.32 3.59 -4.13
N GLU A 48 1.31 2.73 -4.27
CA GLU A 48 -0.08 3.13 -4.46
C GLU A 48 -1.07 2.11 -3.89
N GLY A 49 -2.34 2.50 -3.82
CA GLY A 49 -3.42 1.64 -3.39
C GLY A 49 -3.25 1.08 -1.96
N PRO A 50 -2.92 1.89 -0.94
CA PRO A 50 -2.87 1.38 0.41
C PRO A 50 -4.27 0.94 0.86
N CYS A 51 -4.36 -0.26 1.44
CA CYS A 51 -5.59 -0.84 1.93
C CYS A 51 -5.34 -1.58 3.25
N TYR A 52 -6.12 -1.26 4.26
CA TYR A 52 -6.07 -1.95 5.55
C TYR A 52 -7.12 -3.05 5.59
N ILE A 53 -6.70 -4.25 6.02
CA ILE A 53 -7.54 -5.44 6.17
C ILE A 53 -7.75 -5.66 7.68
N PRO A 54 -8.92 -5.30 8.24
CA PRO A 54 -9.10 -5.23 9.69
C PRO A 54 -8.93 -6.57 10.41
N HIS A 55 -9.56 -7.64 9.93
CA HIS A 55 -9.51 -8.94 10.60
C HIS A 55 -8.10 -9.58 10.64
N LYS A 56 -7.18 -9.07 9.81
CA LYS A 56 -5.77 -9.51 9.76
C LYS A 56 -4.80 -8.51 10.38
N ASP A 57 -5.29 -7.35 10.84
CA ASP A 57 -4.45 -6.23 11.29
C ASP A 57 -3.30 -5.96 10.31
N THR A 58 -3.61 -5.93 9.01
CA THR A 58 -2.62 -5.90 7.94
C THR A 58 -2.88 -4.73 7.00
N LEU A 59 -1.88 -3.88 6.79
CA LEU A 59 -1.87 -2.90 5.71
C LEU A 59 -1.18 -3.51 4.48
N VAL A 60 -1.83 -3.43 3.33
CA VAL A 60 -1.25 -3.82 2.04
C VAL A 60 -1.15 -2.61 1.11
N TRP A 61 -0.19 -2.62 0.21
CA TRP A 61 -0.08 -1.63 -0.87
C TRP A 61 0.62 -2.22 -2.08
N SER A 62 0.43 -1.58 -3.22
CA SER A 62 1.06 -1.95 -4.49
C SER A 62 2.37 -1.21 -4.69
N ASP A 63 3.38 -1.91 -5.21
CA ASP A 63 4.62 -1.36 -5.75
C ASP A 63 4.65 -1.70 -7.24
N ASN A 64 3.93 -0.88 -8.02
CA ASN A 64 3.52 -1.20 -9.37
C ASN A 64 4.70 -1.49 -10.32
N PRO A 65 5.75 -0.64 -10.43
CA PRO A 65 6.87 -0.90 -11.35
C PRO A 65 7.67 -2.16 -11.00
N ASN A 66 7.70 -2.54 -9.72
CA ASN A 66 8.35 -3.77 -9.25
C ASN A 66 7.46 -5.00 -9.38
N ASN A 67 6.24 -4.84 -9.91
CA ASN A 67 5.26 -5.92 -10.10
C ASN A 67 5.01 -6.75 -8.83
N ARG A 68 4.92 -6.07 -7.69
CA ARG A 68 4.70 -6.72 -6.38
C ARG A 68 3.70 -5.94 -5.53
N MET A 69 3.16 -6.61 -4.54
CA MET A 69 2.44 -6.01 -3.43
C MET A 69 3.20 -6.28 -2.13
N LEU A 70 3.18 -5.32 -1.25
CA LEU A 70 3.80 -5.40 0.07
C LEU A 70 2.72 -5.39 1.14
N LYS A 71 3.07 -5.92 2.31
CA LYS A 71 2.25 -5.87 3.53
C LYS A 71 3.05 -5.43 4.73
N PHE A 72 2.39 -4.72 5.62
CA PHE A 72 2.87 -4.38 6.95
C PHE A 72 1.97 -5.04 7.98
N VAL A 73 2.54 -5.85 8.85
CA VAL A 73 1.86 -6.55 9.93
C VAL A 73 2.83 -6.77 11.09
N GLY A 74 2.37 -6.55 12.31
CA GLY A 74 3.19 -6.76 13.50
C GLY A 74 4.51 -5.98 13.49
N GLY A 75 4.54 -4.77 12.94
CA GLY A 75 5.72 -3.91 12.88
C GLY A 75 6.73 -4.28 11.77
N LYS A 76 6.38 -5.21 10.87
CA LYS A 76 7.30 -5.69 9.82
C LYS A 76 6.69 -5.55 8.43
N VAL A 77 7.53 -5.20 7.46
CA VAL A 77 7.18 -5.20 6.04
C VAL A 77 7.73 -6.44 5.36
N SER A 78 6.90 -7.05 4.53
CA SER A 78 7.25 -8.21 3.70
C SER A 78 6.45 -8.22 2.40
N GLU A 79 6.79 -9.09 1.48
CA GLU A 79 6.00 -9.29 0.27
C GLU A 79 4.65 -9.92 0.61
N PHE A 80 3.58 -9.34 0.06
CA PHE A 80 2.24 -9.91 0.09
C PHE A 80 2.00 -10.80 -1.13
N ARG A 81 2.38 -10.32 -2.32
CA ARG A 81 2.29 -11.03 -3.60
C ARG A 81 3.39 -10.60 -4.55
N ASN A 82 4.05 -11.57 -5.18
CA ASN A 82 5.06 -11.35 -6.21
C ASN A 82 5.12 -12.56 -7.16
N PRO A 83 4.81 -12.40 -8.47
CA PRO A 83 4.37 -11.16 -9.12
C PRO A 83 2.94 -10.78 -8.76
N SER A 84 2.61 -9.49 -8.80
CA SER A 84 1.26 -8.97 -8.54
C SER A 84 0.41 -8.84 -9.79
N ASN A 85 0.98 -9.08 -10.95
CA ASN A 85 0.41 -8.76 -12.26
C ASN A 85 0.06 -7.27 -12.40
N PHE A 86 0.98 -6.44 -11.89
CA PHE A 86 0.87 -4.98 -11.89
C PHE A 86 -0.44 -4.48 -11.25
N CYS A 87 -0.78 -5.04 -10.09
CA CYS A 87 -1.86 -4.49 -9.27
C CYS A 87 -1.53 -3.05 -8.87
N ASN A 88 -2.57 -2.20 -8.82
CA ASN A 88 -2.46 -0.81 -8.42
C ASN A 88 -3.47 -0.46 -7.31
N GLY A 89 -4.68 -0.02 -7.61
CA GLY A 89 -5.68 0.31 -6.60
C GLY A 89 -6.18 -0.92 -5.85
N ASN A 90 -6.36 -0.79 -4.54
CA ASN A 90 -6.85 -1.85 -3.67
C ASN A 90 -7.96 -1.34 -2.75
N THR A 91 -8.90 -2.23 -2.41
CA THR A 91 -9.93 -2.03 -1.40
C THR A 91 -10.30 -3.39 -0.80
N ILE A 92 -11.25 -3.43 0.13
CA ILE A 92 -11.84 -4.67 0.63
C ILE A 92 -13.33 -4.72 0.29
N ASP A 93 -13.88 -5.92 0.17
CA ASP A 93 -15.31 -6.15 0.11
C ASP A 93 -15.95 -6.22 1.52
N ASN A 94 -17.25 -6.54 1.58
CA ASN A 94 -17.98 -6.62 2.85
C ASN A 94 -17.53 -7.79 3.74
N ASP A 95 -16.89 -8.80 3.16
CA ASP A 95 -16.31 -9.96 3.86
C ASP A 95 -14.82 -9.72 4.19
N GLU A 96 -14.33 -8.49 3.97
CA GLU A 96 -12.94 -8.06 4.17
C GLU A 96 -11.92 -8.75 3.28
N TYR A 97 -12.34 -9.40 2.17
CA TYR A 97 -11.42 -9.91 1.16
C TYR A 97 -10.85 -8.79 0.30
N LEU A 98 -9.58 -8.91 -0.04
CA LEU A 98 -8.89 -7.87 -0.82
C LEU A 98 -9.35 -7.86 -2.28
N ILE A 99 -9.78 -6.70 -2.74
CA ILE A 99 -10.11 -6.43 -4.13
C ILE A 99 -9.01 -5.56 -4.72
N SER A 100 -8.41 -6.00 -5.83
CA SER A 100 -7.28 -5.32 -6.47
C SER A 100 -7.53 -5.10 -7.96
N CYS A 101 -7.26 -3.91 -8.46
CA CYS A 101 -7.24 -3.63 -9.89
C CYS A 101 -5.92 -4.12 -10.49
N SER A 102 -5.96 -5.02 -11.48
CA SER A 102 -4.79 -5.55 -12.14
C SER A 102 -4.59 -4.90 -13.51
N HIS A 103 -3.53 -4.12 -13.66
CA HIS A 103 -3.17 -3.54 -14.96
C HIS A 103 -2.71 -4.62 -15.95
N GLY A 104 -1.89 -5.55 -15.51
CA GLY A 104 -1.39 -6.65 -16.35
C GLY A 104 -2.49 -7.62 -16.77
N GLY A 105 -3.41 -7.95 -15.85
CA GLY A 105 -4.54 -8.85 -16.11
C GLY A 105 -5.72 -8.19 -16.82
N ARG A 106 -5.79 -6.87 -16.86
CA ARG A 106 -6.93 -6.11 -17.38
C ARG A 106 -8.26 -6.49 -16.72
N CYS A 107 -8.21 -6.77 -15.42
CA CYS A 107 -9.35 -7.24 -14.64
C CYS A 107 -9.23 -6.81 -13.18
N VAL A 108 -10.24 -7.16 -12.41
CA VAL A 108 -10.26 -6.99 -10.96
C VAL A 108 -10.06 -8.35 -10.31
N TYR A 109 -9.13 -8.44 -9.37
CA TYR A 109 -8.90 -9.63 -8.58
C TYR A 109 -9.61 -9.55 -7.24
N LYS A 110 -10.20 -10.65 -6.81
CA LYS A 110 -10.55 -10.89 -5.42
C LYS A 110 -9.54 -11.89 -4.82
N THR A 111 -9.00 -11.56 -3.68
CA THR A 111 -8.03 -12.41 -2.94
C THR A 111 -8.64 -12.80 -1.61
N ASP A 112 -8.78 -14.10 -1.38
CA ASP A 112 -9.28 -14.65 -0.12
C ASP A 112 -8.19 -14.75 0.95
N ASP A 113 -8.53 -15.31 2.10
CA ASP A 113 -7.63 -15.45 3.25
C ASP A 113 -6.47 -16.40 3.01
N ASP A 114 -6.62 -17.36 2.14
CA ASP A 114 -5.61 -18.34 1.74
C ASP A 114 -4.75 -17.83 0.57
N LEU A 115 -4.94 -16.55 0.19
CA LEU A 115 -4.27 -15.88 -0.92
C LEU A 115 -4.64 -16.44 -2.31
N ASN A 116 -5.73 -17.20 -2.41
CA ASN A 116 -6.26 -17.60 -3.70
C ASN A 116 -6.85 -16.38 -4.42
N VAL A 117 -6.63 -16.33 -5.72
CA VAL A 117 -7.08 -15.22 -6.56
C VAL A 117 -8.19 -15.71 -7.50
N SER A 118 -9.28 -14.95 -7.54
CA SER A 118 -10.37 -15.11 -8.51
C SER A 118 -10.61 -13.78 -9.25
N ILE A 119 -11.27 -13.87 -10.42
CA ILE A 119 -11.63 -12.74 -11.29
C ILE A 119 -13.11 -12.52 -11.18
#